data_72518ccd533de8b46f55f6e6e7fd2664
#
_entry.id   72518ccd533de8b46f55f6e6e7fd2664
#
_cell.length_a   1.000
_cell.length_b   1.000
_cell.length_c   1.000
_cell.angle_alpha   90.00
_cell.angle_beta   90.00
_cell.angle_gamma   90.00
#
_symmetry.space_group_name_H-M   'P 1'
#
loop_
_entity.id
_entity.type
_entity.pdbx_description
1 polymer ?
#
loop_
_entity_poly.entity_id
_entity_poly.type
_entity_poly.pdbx_seq_one_letter_code
_entity_poly.pdbx_strand_id
1 'polypeptide(L)'
;MNYPGKELENFDKAKVWRFYIYRQIKKYISKSVLEVGAGIGSFTSNYIHLSKNITLTETDKNNFILIKKKFKREKFLIYNKETKKLKKKYDSIMYLNVLEHIKNDKKELEIATSKLKKNGFLIILVPAHNELYSKFDKAVGHHKRYNLNFFKKLKIKKTKLEKLYFLDFMGYFLYYINKIFFKNETYPSQFNIFLWDKIFTPITIVIDKLFLYKVGKNILFVLKKI
;
A
#
# COMPACT_ATOMS: atom_id res chain seq x y z
N MET A 1 13.82 2.35 -13.60
CA MET A 1 14.24 1.74 -12.32
C MET A 1 13.87 0.28 -12.41
N ASN A 2 14.67 -0.64 -11.90
CA ASN A 2 14.29 -2.05 -11.85
C ASN A 2 13.88 -2.38 -10.41
N TYR A 3 12.70 -2.96 -10.24
CA TYR A 3 12.22 -3.42 -8.94
C TYR A 3 12.99 -4.70 -8.53
N PRO A 4 13.59 -4.75 -7.37
CA PRO A 4 14.40 -5.90 -6.95
C PRO A 4 13.58 -7.09 -6.45
N GLY A 5 12.32 -6.88 -6.09
CA GLY A 5 11.45 -7.90 -5.51
C GLY A 5 10.88 -8.87 -6.54
N LYS A 6 10.67 -10.10 -6.12
CA LYS A 6 10.05 -11.19 -6.92
C LYS A 6 8.73 -11.68 -6.34
N GLU A 7 8.23 -11.01 -5.30
CA GLU A 7 7.06 -11.46 -4.52
C GLU A 7 5.72 -11.05 -5.12
N LEU A 8 5.67 -10.06 -6.03
CA LEU A 8 4.41 -9.48 -6.52
C LEU A 8 3.44 -10.51 -7.07
N GLU A 9 3.94 -11.48 -7.88
CA GLU A 9 3.09 -12.53 -8.44
C GLU A 9 2.53 -13.47 -7.37
N ASN A 10 3.34 -13.78 -6.34
CA ASN A 10 2.92 -14.60 -5.23
C ASN A 10 1.87 -13.88 -4.38
N PHE A 11 2.09 -12.62 -4.05
CA PHE A 11 1.12 -11.80 -3.30
C PHE A 11 -0.12 -11.42 -4.13
N ASP A 12 -0.08 -11.53 -5.47
CA ASP A 12 -1.29 -11.39 -6.31
C ASP A 12 -2.35 -12.46 -5.98
N LYS A 13 -1.94 -13.59 -5.40
CA LYS A 13 -2.84 -14.66 -4.93
C LYS A 13 -3.56 -14.31 -3.62
N ALA A 14 -3.08 -13.33 -2.85
CA ALA A 14 -3.64 -12.91 -1.57
C ALA A 14 -4.92 -12.03 -1.75
N LYS A 15 -5.99 -12.64 -2.23
CA LYS A 15 -7.25 -11.95 -2.57
C LYS A 15 -8.04 -11.51 -1.35
N VAL A 16 -8.06 -12.31 -0.27
CA VAL A 16 -8.81 -12.00 0.96
C VAL A 16 -8.20 -10.79 1.65
N TRP A 17 -6.86 -10.75 1.74
CA TRP A 17 -6.12 -9.61 2.27
C TRP A 17 -6.40 -8.32 1.48
N ARG A 18 -6.27 -8.37 0.14
CA ARG A 18 -6.57 -7.19 -0.69
C ARG A 18 -8.02 -6.71 -0.53
N PHE A 19 -8.97 -7.63 -0.45
CA PHE A 19 -10.36 -7.28 -0.21
C PHE A 19 -10.56 -6.66 1.18
N TYR A 20 -9.85 -7.16 2.19
CA TYR A 20 -9.86 -6.56 3.53
C TYR A 20 -9.35 -5.12 3.50
N ILE A 21 -8.20 -4.86 2.88
CA ILE A 21 -7.67 -3.49 2.71
C ILE A 21 -8.65 -2.62 1.92
N TYR A 22 -9.19 -3.14 0.82
CA TYR A 22 -10.20 -2.43 0.04
C TYR A 22 -11.38 -1.98 0.92
N ARG A 23 -11.91 -2.84 1.76
CA ARG A 23 -13.01 -2.49 2.69
C ARG A 23 -12.63 -1.36 3.67
N GLN A 24 -11.38 -1.27 4.08
CA GLN A 24 -10.91 -0.19 4.97
C GLN A 24 -10.86 1.16 4.26
N ILE A 25 -10.52 1.17 2.97
CA ILE A 25 -10.25 2.41 2.23
C ILE A 25 -11.32 2.80 1.22
N LYS A 26 -12.26 1.94 0.84
CA LYS A 26 -13.24 2.17 -0.23
C LYS A 26 -13.99 3.50 -0.14
N LYS A 27 -14.33 3.96 1.07
CA LYS A 27 -15.04 5.23 1.29
C LYS A 27 -14.21 6.48 0.98
N TYR A 28 -12.89 6.34 0.87
CA TYR A 28 -11.95 7.42 0.51
C TYR A 28 -11.57 7.41 -0.96
N ILE A 29 -12.01 6.38 -1.71
CA ILE A 29 -11.83 6.27 -3.15
C ILE A 29 -12.95 7.04 -3.83
N SER A 30 -12.60 8.00 -4.70
CA SER A 30 -13.56 8.91 -5.30
C SER A 30 -13.45 8.91 -6.84
N LYS A 31 -14.05 9.91 -7.49
CA LYS A 31 -14.25 9.95 -8.96
C LYS A 31 -12.96 9.92 -9.78
N SER A 32 -11.88 10.50 -9.26
CA SER A 32 -10.58 10.58 -9.92
C SER A 32 -9.49 10.07 -8.99
N VAL A 33 -8.86 8.97 -9.33
CA VAL A 33 -7.88 8.25 -8.50
C VAL A 33 -6.51 8.24 -9.15
N LEU A 34 -5.49 8.46 -8.34
CA LEU A 34 -4.10 8.13 -8.65
C LEU A 34 -3.64 7.00 -7.73
N GLU A 35 -3.27 5.86 -8.28
CA GLU A 35 -2.52 4.81 -7.59
C GLU A 35 -1.05 4.93 -7.98
N VAL A 36 -0.20 5.21 -6.99
CA VAL A 36 1.25 5.35 -7.18
C VAL A 36 1.92 4.00 -6.90
N GLY A 37 2.81 3.57 -7.80
CA GLY A 37 3.50 2.29 -7.69
C GLY A 37 2.54 1.10 -7.76
N ALA A 38 1.67 1.09 -8.77
CA ALA A 38 0.60 0.09 -8.87
C ALA A 38 1.10 -1.35 -9.10
N GLY A 39 2.41 -1.56 -9.27
CA GLY A 39 3.02 -2.87 -9.51
C GLY A 39 2.42 -3.55 -10.73
N ILE A 40 1.93 -4.76 -10.56
CA ILE A 40 1.22 -5.52 -11.61
C ILE A 40 -0.31 -5.27 -11.62
N GLY A 41 -0.78 -4.24 -10.89
CA GLY A 41 -2.20 -3.85 -10.85
C GLY A 41 -3.09 -4.78 -10.04
N SER A 42 -2.54 -5.46 -9.05
CA SER A 42 -3.29 -6.41 -8.22
C SER A 42 -4.38 -5.73 -7.40
N PHE A 43 -4.07 -4.58 -6.81
CA PHE A 43 -5.02 -3.84 -5.99
C PHE A 43 -6.01 -3.05 -6.84
N THR A 44 -5.60 -2.50 -7.97
CA THR A 44 -6.44 -1.74 -8.90
C THR A 44 -7.73 -2.49 -9.24
N SER A 45 -7.65 -3.81 -9.44
CA SER A 45 -8.79 -4.67 -9.78
C SER A 45 -9.90 -4.67 -8.71
N ASN A 46 -9.59 -4.33 -7.46
CA ASN A 46 -10.58 -4.30 -6.38
C ASN A 46 -11.46 -3.04 -6.39
N TYR A 47 -10.99 -1.93 -6.97
CA TYR A 47 -11.72 -0.65 -6.92
C TYR A 47 -12.06 -0.05 -8.28
N ILE A 48 -11.72 -0.73 -9.37
CA ILE A 48 -11.96 -0.29 -10.74
C ILE A 48 -13.39 0.23 -10.97
N HIS A 49 -14.37 -0.40 -10.33
CA HIS A 49 -15.79 -0.05 -10.43
C HIS A 49 -16.18 1.22 -9.65
N LEU A 50 -15.31 1.72 -8.75
CA LEU A 50 -15.61 2.91 -7.91
C LEU A 50 -15.20 4.23 -8.57
N SER A 51 -14.32 4.20 -9.56
CA SER A 51 -13.75 5.41 -10.13
C SER A 51 -13.89 5.43 -11.64
N LYS A 52 -14.34 6.57 -12.18
CA LYS A 52 -14.43 6.78 -13.63
C LYS A 52 -13.10 7.19 -14.27
N ASN A 53 -12.19 7.78 -13.49
CA ASN A 53 -10.91 8.31 -13.97
C ASN A 53 -9.77 7.73 -13.15
N ILE A 54 -9.19 6.65 -13.61
CA ILE A 54 -8.06 5.98 -12.95
C ILE A 54 -6.77 6.36 -13.65
N THR A 55 -5.80 6.79 -12.85
CA THR A 55 -4.42 7.01 -13.26
C THR A 55 -3.54 6.07 -12.43
N LEU A 56 -2.69 5.31 -13.09
CA LEU A 56 -1.74 4.42 -12.49
C LEU A 56 -0.33 4.89 -12.82
N THR A 57 0.58 4.86 -11.83
CA THR A 57 2.00 5.04 -12.09
C THR A 57 2.78 3.81 -11.65
N GLU A 58 3.79 3.45 -12.44
CA GLU A 58 4.73 2.38 -12.13
C GLU A 58 6.09 2.75 -12.71
N THR A 59 7.13 2.73 -11.89
CA THR A 59 8.49 3.14 -12.30
C THR A 59 9.32 1.97 -12.81
N ASP A 60 9.04 0.75 -12.39
CA ASP A 60 9.64 -0.46 -12.96
C ASP A 60 9.10 -0.71 -14.36
N LYS A 61 10.01 -0.96 -15.33
CA LYS A 61 9.63 -1.14 -16.73
C LYS A 61 8.85 -2.43 -16.98
N ASN A 62 9.22 -3.52 -16.31
CA ASN A 62 8.58 -4.82 -16.50
C ASN A 62 7.16 -4.80 -15.94
N ASN A 63 7.00 -4.31 -14.69
CA ASN A 63 5.69 -4.12 -14.07
C ASN A 63 4.81 -3.16 -14.88
N PHE A 64 5.39 -2.09 -15.42
CA PHE A 64 4.67 -1.16 -16.30
C PHE A 64 4.12 -1.84 -17.57
N ILE A 65 4.89 -2.75 -18.19
CA ILE A 65 4.43 -3.53 -19.35
C ILE A 65 3.29 -4.47 -18.93
N LEU A 66 3.45 -5.17 -17.81
CA LEU A 66 2.43 -6.09 -17.28
C LEU A 66 1.12 -5.39 -16.98
N ILE A 67 1.17 -4.25 -16.28
CA ILE A 67 -0.04 -3.51 -15.93
C ILE A 67 -0.75 -2.93 -17.16
N LYS A 68 0.00 -2.46 -18.16
CA LYS A 68 -0.57 -2.03 -19.45
C LYS A 68 -1.27 -3.18 -20.19
N LYS A 69 -0.69 -4.38 -20.18
CA LYS A 69 -1.29 -5.58 -20.77
C LYS A 69 -2.56 -5.97 -20.03
N LYS A 70 -2.52 -5.97 -18.68
CA LYS A 70 -3.65 -6.34 -17.82
C LYS A 70 -4.87 -5.44 -18.05
N PHE A 71 -4.67 -4.13 -18.15
CA PHE A 71 -5.75 -3.14 -18.31
C PHE A 71 -5.87 -2.58 -19.74
N LYS A 72 -5.46 -3.38 -20.76
CA LYS A 72 -5.50 -2.97 -22.18
C LYS A 72 -6.90 -2.51 -22.64
N ARG A 73 -7.95 -3.10 -22.09
CA ARG A 73 -9.35 -2.79 -22.44
C ARG A 73 -9.95 -1.64 -21.63
N GLU A 74 -9.22 -1.16 -20.61
CA GLU A 74 -9.70 -0.12 -19.72
C GLU A 74 -9.24 1.27 -20.18
N LYS A 75 -10.06 2.28 -19.93
CA LYS A 75 -9.75 3.69 -20.24
C LYS A 75 -8.87 4.33 -19.15
N PHE A 76 -7.80 3.64 -18.72
CA PHE A 76 -6.88 4.14 -17.70
C PHE A 76 -5.73 4.92 -18.31
N LEU A 77 -5.25 5.91 -17.54
CA LEU A 77 -3.99 6.57 -17.82
C LEU A 77 -2.87 5.83 -17.06
N ILE A 78 -1.98 5.17 -17.77
CA ILE A 78 -0.89 4.40 -17.17
C ILE A 78 0.43 5.03 -17.57
N TYR A 79 1.24 5.47 -16.58
CA TYR A 79 2.48 6.20 -16.80
C TYR A 79 3.68 5.49 -16.16
N ASN A 80 4.79 5.38 -16.89
CA ASN A 80 6.09 5.04 -16.32
C ASN A 80 6.78 6.32 -15.84
N LYS A 81 6.23 6.94 -14.77
CA LYS A 81 6.68 8.23 -14.25
C LYS A 81 6.49 8.32 -12.75
N GLU A 82 7.33 9.13 -12.11
CA GLU A 82 7.17 9.53 -10.72
C GLU A 82 6.01 10.54 -10.55
N THR A 83 5.43 10.58 -9.34
CA THR A 83 4.30 11.47 -8.97
C THR A 83 4.58 12.93 -9.30
N LYS A 84 5.80 13.41 -9.06
CA LYS A 84 6.18 14.82 -9.33
C LYS A 84 5.97 15.26 -10.77
N LYS A 85 6.12 14.33 -11.73
CA LYS A 85 5.98 14.60 -13.18
C LYS A 85 4.54 14.64 -13.68
N LEU A 86 3.55 14.32 -12.84
CA LEU A 86 2.14 14.39 -13.18
C LEU A 86 1.65 15.83 -13.06
N LYS A 87 0.79 16.29 -13.98
CA LYS A 87 0.21 17.65 -13.97
C LYS A 87 -1.20 17.70 -13.37
N LYS A 88 -1.94 16.59 -13.40
CA LYS A 88 -3.33 16.50 -12.94
C LYS A 88 -3.45 16.56 -11.42
N LYS A 89 -4.65 16.98 -10.95
CA LYS A 89 -5.09 16.83 -9.56
C LYS A 89 -6.16 15.74 -9.45
N TYR A 90 -6.19 15.08 -8.29
CA TYR A 90 -7.00 13.88 -8.04
C TYR A 90 -7.88 14.06 -6.80
N ASP A 91 -9.00 13.34 -6.78
CA ASP A 91 -9.86 13.27 -5.60
C ASP A 91 -9.30 12.30 -4.57
N SER A 92 -8.57 11.26 -5.03
CA SER A 92 -7.89 10.29 -4.17
C SER A 92 -6.52 9.95 -4.71
N ILE A 93 -5.51 9.90 -3.84
CA ILE A 93 -4.15 9.44 -4.16
C ILE A 93 -3.80 8.31 -3.19
N MET A 94 -3.30 7.18 -3.71
CA MET A 94 -3.00 5.99 -2.93
C MET A 94 -1.54 5.57 -3.09
N TYR A 95 -0.92 5.22 -1.94
CA TYR A 95 0.37 4.55 -1.82
C TYR A 95 0.15 3.28 -0.99
N LEU A 96 0.09 2.13 -1.64
CA LEU A 96 -0.19 0.85 -1.01
C LEU A 96 1.04 -0.04 -1.07
N ASN A 97 1.81 -0.09 0.02
CA ASN A 97 3.15 -0.70 0.12
C ASN A 97 4.11 -0.13 -0.93
N VAL A 98 4.26 1.19 -0.94
CA VAL A 98 5.10 1.93 -1.88
C VAL A 98 5.99 2.95 -1.18
N LEU A 99 5.49 3.61 -0.13
CA LEU A 99 6.20 4.70 0.52
C LEU A 99 7.52 4.25 1.17
N GLU A 100 7.59 3.01 1.63
CA GLU A 100 8.77 2.36 2.19
C GLU A 100 9.93 2.20 1.20
N HIS A 101 9.65 2.27 -0.10
CA HIS A 101 10.64 2.25 -1.18
C HIS A 101 11.14 3.65 -1.55
N ILE A 102 10.55 4.70 -0.97
CA ILE A 102 10.87 6.08 -1.31
C ILE A 102 11.78 6.70 -0.25
N LYS A 103 13.04 6.94 -0.60
CA LYS A 103 14.04 7.47 0.34
C LYS A 103 13.63 8.82 0.95
N ASN A 104 13.08 9.73 0.11
CA ASN A 104 12.62 11.05 0.56
C ASN A 104 11.10 11.08 0.68
N ASP A 105 10.56 10.25 1.58
CA ASP A 105 9.13 10.02 1.76
C ASP A 105 8.34 11.28 2.19
N LYS A 106 8.90 12.13 3.07
CA LYS A 106 8.23 13.37 3.48
C LYS A 106 7.99 14.30 2.30
N LYS A 107 9.01 14.49 1.46
CA LYS A 107 8.89 15.29 0.24
C LYS A 107 7.89 14.69 -0.74
N GLU A 108 7.87 13.37 -0.89
CA GLU A 108 6.89 12.68 -1.73
C GLU A 108 5.46 12.91 -1.23
N LEU A 109 5.23 12.87 0.08
CA LEU A 109 3.92 13.14 0.67
C LEU A 109 3.45 14.59 0.47
N GLU A 110 4.36 15.56 0.52
CA GLU A 110 4.08 16.97 0.17
C GLU A 110 3.69 17.11 -1.31
N ILE A 111 4.45 16.45 -2.21
CA ILE A 111 4.15 16.42 -3.65
C ILE A 111 2.78 15.79 -3.89
N ALA A 112 2.52 14.62 -3.31
CA ALA A 112 1.24 13.93 -3.44
C ALA A 112 0.07 14.82 -2.96
N THR A 113 0.23 15.43 -1.78
CA THR A 113 -0.80 16.32 -1.23
C THR A 113 -1.03 17.57 -2.09
N SER A 114 0.02 18.11 -2.73
CA SER A 114 -0.13 19.23 -3.68
C SER A 114 -1.01 18.87 -4.87
N LYS A 115 -1.04 17.60 -5.26
CA LYS A 115 -1.83 17.04 -6.37
C LYS A 115 -3.24 16.58 -5.96
N LEU A 116 -3.61 16.69 -4.70
CA LEU A 116 -4.98 16.49 -4.28
C LEU A 116 -5.84 17.73 -4.63
N LYS A 117 -7.08 17.48 -5.01
CA LYS A 117 -8.14 18.49 -5.03
C LYS A 117 -8.55 18.83 -3.59
N LYS A 118 -9.24 19.96 -3.41
CA LYS A 118 -9.89 20.29 -2.12
C LYS A 118 -10.85 19.16 -1.73
N ASN A 119 -10.88 18.80 -0.45
CA ASN A 119 -11.59 17.65 0.10
C ASN A 119 -11.14 16.26 -0.40
N GLY A 120 -10.06 16.17 -1.17
CA GLY A 120 -9.48 14.91 -1.62
C GLY A 120 -8.72 14.17 -0.52
N PHE A 121 -8.48 12.88 -0.72
CA PHE A 121 -7.86 12.00 0.26
C PHE A 121 -6.50 11.47 -0.21
N LEU A 122 -5.53 11.51 0.70
CA LEU A 122 -4.27 10.78 0.57
C LEU A 122 -4.35 9.52 1.45
N ILE A 123 -4.21 8.35 0.84
CA ILE A 123 -4.36 7.04 1.47
C ILE A 123 -3.02 6.33 1.41
N ILE A 124 -2.50 5.92 2.56
CA ILE A 124 -1.19 5.28 2.68
C ILE A 124 -1.32 4.01 3.49
N LEU A 125 -0.87 2.91 2.93
CA LEU A 125 -0.67 1.63 3.62
C LEU A 125 0.82 1.30 3.57
N VAL A 126 1.44 1.07 4.73
CA VAL A 126 2.88 0.79 4.84
C VAL A 126 3.15 -0.30 5.87
N PRO A 127 4.25 -1.05 5.75
CA PRO A 127 4.68 -1.98 6.79
C PRO A 127 5.06 -1.23 8.06
N ALA A 128 4.59 -1.75 9.19
CA ALA A 128 4.85 -1.21 10.52
C ALA A 128 6.02 -1.90 11.20
N HIS A 129 6.48 -1.29 12.32
CA HIS A 129 7.45 -1.83 13.25
C HIS A 129 8.86 -2.00 12.68
N ASN A 130 9.72 -0.98 12.89
CA ASN A 130 11.14 -1.02 12.44
C ASN A 130 11.89 -2.23 12.99
N GLU A 131 11.54 -2.68 14.18
CA GLU A 131 12.10 -3.88 14.83
C GLU A 131 11.81 -5.17 14.05
N LEU A 132 10.80 -5.17 13.20
CA LEU A 132 10.50 -6.28 12.29
C LEU A 132 11.24 -6.20 10.95
N TYR A 133 12.04 -5.16 10.71
CA TYR A 133 12.81 -5.08 9.47
C TYR A 133 13.71 -6.33 9.29
N SER A 134 13.67 -6.95 8.12
CA SER A 134 14.22 -8.27 7.87
C SER A 134 14.95 -8.39 6.54
N LYS A 135 15.48 -9.60 6.26
CA LYS A 135 16.07 -9.93 4.94
C LYS A 135 15.06 -9.74 3.80
N PHE A 136 13.78 -10.03 4.04
CA PHE A 136 12.71 -9.80 3.07
C PHE A 136 12.60 -8.32 2.71
N ASP A 137 12.52 -7.42 3.71
CA ASP A 137 12.42 -5.98 3.47
C ASP A 137 13.59 -5.46 2.62
N LYS A 138 14.81 -5.92 2.94
CA LYS A 138 16.01 -5.59 2.16
C LYS A 138 15.93 -6.10 0.73
N ALA A 139 15.48 -7.33 0.55
CA ALA A 139 15.41 -7.98 -0.77
C ALA A 139 14.39 -7.33 -1.70
N VAL A 140 13.27 -6.82 -1.16
CA VAL A 140 12.26 -6.08 -1.94
C VAL A 140 12.57 -4.57 -2.05
N GLY A 141 13.66 -4.11 -1.45
CA GLY A 141 14.13 -2.73 -1.56
C GLY A 141 13.45 -1.73 -0.63
N HIS A 142 12.96 -2.17 0.53
CA HIS A 142 12.48 -1.27 1.56
C HIS A 142 13.65 -0.49 2.19
N HIS A 143 13.49 0.81 2.36
CA HIS A 143 14.43 1.62 3.13
C HIS A 143 14.17 1.53 4.64
N LYS A 144 12.91 1.33 5.03
CA LYS A 144 12.47 1.27 6.43
C LYS A 144 11.08 0.67 6.54
N ARG A 145 10.67 0.37 7.78
CA ARG A 145 9.27 0.24 8.20
C ARG A 145 8.87 1.47 8.99
N TYR A 146 7.60 1.65 9.28
CA TYR A 146 7.07 2.84 9.91
C TYR A 146 6.57 2.57 11.33
N ASN A 147 6.45 3.64 12.11
CA ASN A 147 5.74 3.65 13.38
C ASN A 147 4.67 4.76 13.39
N LEU A 148 3.71 4.66 14.30
CA LEU A 148 2.64 5.66 14.39
C LEU A 148 3.17 7.07 14.65
N ASN A 149 4.28 7.20 15.41
CA ASN A 149 4.86 8.49 15.75
C ASN A 149 5.36 9.27 14.54
N PHE A 150 5.84 8.56 13.48
CA PHE A 150 6.19 9.20 12.22
C PHE A 150 4.99 9.97 11.65
N PHE A 151 3.84 9.32 11.57
CA PHE A 151 2.61 9.93 11.01
C PHE A 151 1.97 10.95 11.94
N LYS A 152 2.01 10.73 13.26
CA LYS A 152 1.52 11.72 14.26
C LYS A 152 2.29 13.03 14.21
N LYS A 153 3.61 12.95 13.98
CA LYS A 153 4.50 14.13 13.87
C LYS A 153 4.51 14.74 12.47
N LEU A 154 3.92 14.08 11.49
CA LEU A 154 3.90 14.55 10.10
C LEU A 154 2.95 15.75 9.98
N LYS A 155 3.52 16.92 9.68
CA LYS A 155 2.76 18.15 9.46
C LYS A 155 2.77 18.49 7.98
N ILE A 156 1.67 18.26 7.28
CA ILE A 156 1.48 18.70 5.89
C ILE A 156 0.46 19.82 5.87
N LYS A 157 0.87 20.96 5.30
CA LYS A 157 0.00 22.15 5.24
C LYS A 157 -1.34 21.85 4.56
N LYS A 158 -2.41 22.45 5.07
CA LYS A 158 -3.77 22.33 4.51
C LYS A 158 -4.28 20.87 4.46
N THR A 159 -3.96 20.08 5.48
CA THR A 159 -4.48 18.71 5.62
C THR A 159 -5.01 18.45 7.03
N LYS A 160 -5.94 17.52 7.12
CA LYS A 160 -6.50 17.00 8.36
C LYS A 160 -6.33 15.48 8.43
N LEU A 161 -5.96 14.96 9.59
CA LEU A 161 -5.92 13.52 9.84
C LEU A 161 -7.34 12.95 9.87
N GLU A 162 -7.60 11.96 9.02
CA GLU A 162 -8.88 11.23 8.99
C GLU A 162 -8.77 9.86 9.66
N LYS A 163 -7.67 9.13 9.42
CA LYS A 163 -7.42 7.81 10.01
C LYS A 163 -5.93 7.59 10.22
N LEU A 164 -5.63 6.94 11.35
CA LEU A 164 -4.29 6.42 11.66
C LEU A 164 -4.45 5.24 12.62
N TYR A 165 -4.21 4.02 12.14
CA TYR A 165 -4.31 2.79 12.94
C TYR A 165 -3.53 1.64 12.31
N PHE A 166 -3.37 0.56 13.08
CA PHE A 166 -2.76 -0.66 12.60
C PHE A 166 -3.75 -1.58 11.90
N LEU A 167 -3.24 -2.46 11.06
CA LEU A 167 -3.95 -3.56 10.39
C LEU A 167 -3.09 -4.81 10.39
N ASP A 168 -3.73 -5.97 10.30
CA ASP A 168 -3.09 -7.28 10.23
C ASP A 168 -2.45 -7.71 11.55
N PHE A 169 -3.29 -7.89 12.56
CA PHE A 169 -2.89 -8.42 13.87
C PHE A 169 -2.20 -9.79 13.76
N MET A 170 -2.85 -10.77 13.11
CA MET A 170 -2.24 -12.10 12.95
C MET A 170 -0.96 -12.06 12.14
N GLY A 171 -0.92 -11.23 11.09
CA GLY A 171 0.29 -11.02 10.30
C GLY A 171 1.46 -10.46 11.11
N TYR A 172 1.19 -9.64 12.15
CA TYR A 172 2.24 -9.17 13.07
C TYR A 172 2.88 -10.34 13.82
N PHE A 173 2.09 -11.22 14.43
CA PHE A 173 2.58 -12.37 15.18
C PHE A 173 3.27 -13.39 14.28
N LEU A 174 2.67 -13.73 13.14
CA LEU A 174 3.27 -14.66 12.17
C LEU A 174 4.62 -14.16 11.67
N TYR A 175 4.72 -12.84 11.40
CA TYR A 175 5.97 -12.25 10.94
C TYR A 175 7.03 -12.24 12.03
N TYR A 176 6.63 -11.98 13.28
CA TYR A 176 7.51 -12.02 14.45
C TYR A 176 8.05 -13.44 14.70
N ILE A 177 7.18 -14.44 14.66
CA ILE A 177 7.55 -15.86 14.78
C ILE A 177 8.51 -16.26 13.63
N ASN A 178 8.18 -15.89 12.40
CA ASN A 178 9.02 -16.19 11.23
C ASN A 178 10.41 -15.57 11.37
N LYS A 179 10.50 -14.33 11.85
CA LYS A 179 11.77 -13.65 12.07
C LYS A 179 12.65 -14.38 13.10
N ILE A 180 12.06 -14.97 14.14
CA ILE A 180 12.79 -15.67 15.21
C ILE A 180 13.20 -17.07 14.74
N PHE A 181 12.27 -17.86 14.19
CA PHE A 181 12.45 -19.29 13.96
C PHE A 181 12.96 -19.61 12.55
N PHE A 182 12.62 -18.80 11.53
CA PHE A 182 12.95 -19.06 10.11
C PHE A 182 13.90 -18.01 9.53
N LYS A 183 15.00 -17.76 10.22
CA LYS A 183 15.99 -16.69 9.89
C LYS A 183 16.60 -16.78 8.48
N ASN A 184 16.53 -17.93 7.82
CA ASN A 184 17.21 -18.17 6.54
C ASN A 184 16.33 -17.92 5.30
N GLU A 185 15.01 -17.88 5.43
CA GLU A 185 14.11 -17.63 4.30
C GLU A 185 13.99 -16.14 4.01
N THR A 186 14.30 -15.78 2.78
CA THR A 186 14.16 -14.39 2.32
C THR A 186 12.74 -14.07 1.87
N TYR A 187 12.08 -14.99 1.15
CA TYR A 187 10.72 -14.82 0.67
C TYR A 187 9.78 -15.85 1.28
N PRO A 188 8.56 -15.47 1.67
CA PRO A 188 7.57 -16.45 2.13
C PRO A 188 7.22 -17.42 0.99
N SER A 189 7.07 -18.70 1.31
CA SER A 189 6.61 -19.70 0.36
C SER A 189 5.18 -19.42 -0.11
N GLN A 190 4.78 -19.96 -1.26
CA GLN A 190 3.39 -19.84 -1.74
C GLN A 190 2.39 -20.43 -0.73
N PHE A 191 2.78 -21.50 -0.04
CA PHE A 191 1.98 -22.13 1.00
C PHE A 191 1.79 -21.21 2.21
N ASN A 192 2.85 -20.53 2.66
CA ASN A 192 2.77 -19.56 3.76
C ASN A 192 1.86 -18.37 3.40
N ILE A 193 1.93 -17.89 2.15
CA ILE A 193 1.03 -16.83 1.66
C ILE A 193 -0.41 -17.32 1.61
N PHE A 194 -0.64 -18.55 1.15
CA PHE A 194 -1.97 -19.16 1.13
C PHE A 194 -2.57 -19.27 2.53
N LEU A 195 -1.82 -19.81 3.50
CA LEU A 195 -2.25 -19.92 4.90
C LEU A 195 -2.58 -18.53 5.48
N TRP A 196 -1.68 -17.57 5.27
CA TRP A 196 -1.91 -16.19 5.73
C TRP A 196 -3.16 -15.59 5.11
N ASP A 197 -3.36 -15.70 3.79
CA ASP A 197 -4.51 -15.13 3.10
C ASP A 197 -5.82 -15.82 3.47
N LYS A 198 -5.87 -17.17 3.49
CA LYS A 198 -7.12 -17.93 3.60
C LYS A 198 -7.54 -18.24 5.01
N ILE A 199 -6.58 -18.41 5.92
CA ILE A 199 -6.85 -18.82 7.31
C ILE A 199 -6.68 -17.62 8.24
N PHE A 200 -5.50 -17.00 8.23
CA PHE A 200 -5.19 -15.94 9.21
C PHE A 200 -5.82 -14.60 8.90
N THR A 201 -6.01 -14.23 7.62
CA THR A 201 -6.66 -12.96 7.28
C THR A 201 -8.13 -12.90 7.72
N PRO A 202 -8.99 -13.92 7.54
CA PRO A 202 -10.34 -13.93 8.10
C PRO A 202 -10.36 -13.74 9.62
N ILE A 203 -9.45 -14.40 10.35
CA ILE A 203 -9.28 -14.25 11.80
C ILE A 203 -8.85 -12.81 12.13
N THR A 204 -7.87 -12.27 11.39
CA THR A 204 -7.41 -10.88 11.51
C THR A 204 -8.56 -9.88 11.40
N ILE A 205 -9.48 -10.06 10.47
CA ILE A 205 -10.63 -9.15 10.26
C ILE A 205 -11.48 -9.01 11.52
N VAL A 206 -11.63 -10.07 12.28
CA VAL A 206 -12.36 -10.07 13.55
C VAL A 206 -11.50 -9.46 14.66
N ILE A 207 -10.28 -9.93 14.80
CA ILE A 207 -9.36 -9.53 15.87
C ILE A 207 -8.99 -8.05 15.76
N ASP A 208 -8.69 -7.53 14.58
CA ASP A 208 -8.38 -6.11 14.37
C ASP A 208 -9.50 -5.20 14.94
N LYS A 209 -10.77 -5.60 14.77
CA LYS A 209 -11.90 -4.87 15.33
C LYS A 209 -11.97 -4.99 16.86
N LEU A 210 -11.81 -6.21 17.42
CA LEU A 210 -11.84 -6.44 18.86
C LEU A 210 -10.75 -5.65 19.58
N PHE A 211 -9.55 -5.59 19.02
CA PHE A 211 -8.42 -4.81 19.55
C PHE A 211 -8.42 -3.35 19.10
N LEU A 212 -9.53 -2.86 18.51
CA LEU A 212 -9.68 -1.47 18.06
C LEU A 212 -8.52 -1.01 17.17
N TYR A 213 -7.94 -1.90 16.37
CA TYR A 213 -6.83 -1.63 15.45
C TYR A 213 -5.56 -1.09 16.14
N LYS A 214 -5.32 -1.47 17.41
CA LYS A 214 -4.18 -0.98 18.20
C LYS A 214 -2.86 -1.72 17.92
N VAL A 215 -2.92 -2.89 17.30
CA VAL A 215 -1.77 -3.74 16.95
C VAL A 215 -1.94 -4.31 15.56
N GLY A 216 -0.86 -4.40 14.78
CA GLY A 216 -0.89 -5.01 13.45
C GLY A 216 0.40 -4.78 12.67
N LYS A 217 0.63 -5.59 11.64
CA LYS A 217 1.84 -5.57 10.81
C LYS A 217 1.93 -4.34 9.89
N ASN A 218 0.80 -3.69 9.60
CA ASN A 218 0.73 -2.55 8.69
C ASN A 218 0.09 -1.35 9.37
N ILE A 219 0.42 -0.14 8.91
CA ILE A 219 -0.24 1.11 9.28
C ILE A 219 -1.07 1.59 8.11
N LEU A 220 -2.35 1.88 8.36
CA LEU A 220 -3.19 2.66 7.48
C LEU A 220 -3.25 4.10 7.97
N PHE A 221 -2.86 5.02 7.08
CA PHE A 221 -2.89 6.46 7.33
C PHE A 221 -3.70 7.15 6.23
N VAL A 222 -4.65 7.99 6.60
CA VAL A 222 -5.46 8.74 5.66
C VAL A 222 -5.48 10.21 6.07
N LEU A 223 -5.12 11.08 5.14
CA LEU A 223 -5.27 12.53 5.25
C LEU A 223 -6.37 13.03 4.32
N LYS A 224 -7.09 14.05 4.76
CA LYS A 224 -7.99 14.85 3.92
C LYS A 224 -7.38 16.23 3.66
N LYS A 225 -7.40 16.68 2.42
CA LYS A 225 -7.03 18.06 2.05
C LYS A 225 -8.19 19.01 2.35
N ILE A 226 -7.92 20.08 3.06
CA ILE A 226 -8.86 21.17 3.39
C ILE A 226 -8.66 22.38 2.47
#